data_fba0caed482ff3e2dc7ec254d30e4336
#
_entry.id   fba0caed482ff3e2dc7ec254d30e4336
#
_cell.length_a   1.000
_cell.length_b   1.000
_cell.length_c   1.000
_cell.angle_alpha   90.00
_cell.angle_beta   90.00
_cell.angle_gamma   90.00
#
_symmetry.space_group_name_H-M   'P 1'
#
loop_
_entity.id
_entity.type
_entity.pdbx_description
1 polymer ?
#
loop_
_entity_poly.entity_id
_entity_poly.type
_entity_poly.pdbx_seq_one_letter_code
_entity_poly.pdbx_strand_id
1 'polypeptide(L)'
;MSIVSKLTSTQKKDPLLQPIDWGCLRVKNRIFSSGHALSHAENGKPTETTFLYQAEKAKGGIGLSFIGGSGTVAVDTSPVFDQLIIDKTIIPFFNEISKVYRQHNATVMTQITHLGRRTNSNVGEWTPIVAPSAIREPLHRGFPRTMDMEDITRIVGAFAEAAFSAIFSEFQGNAS
;
A
#
# COMPACT_ATOMS: atom_id res chain seq x y z
N MET A 1 -2.11 11.07 32.10
CA MET A 1 -1.20 12.17 31.74
C MET A 1 -0.48 11.77 30.46
N SER A 2 -0.72 12.46 29.36
CA SER A 2 -0.14 12.13 28.06
C SER A 2 1.38 12.33 28.05
N ILE A 3 2.13 11.36 27.53
CA ILE A 3 3.59 11.44 27.32
C ILE A 3 3.98 12.67 26.49
N VAL A 4 3.07 13.18 25.65
CA VAL A 4 3.27 14.34 24.77
C VAL A 4 3.49 15.65 25.55
N SER A 5 3.07 15.76 26.81
CA SER A 5 3.20 16.99 27.60
C SER A 5 4.59 17.24 28.20
N LYS A 6 5.53 16.30 28.05
CA LYS A 6 6.89 16.39 28.61
C LYS A 6 8.01 16.55 27.59
N LEU A 7 7.70 16.88 26.34
CA LEU A 7 8.76 17.20 25.38
C LEU A 7 9.48 18.47 25.83
N THR A 8 10.80 18.34 26.07
CA THR A 8 11.66 19.48 26.39
C THR A 8 11.72 20.46 25.23
N SER A 9 12.10 21.72 25.47
CA SER A 9 12.23 22.74 24.42
C SER A 9 13.18 22.33 23.30
N THR A 10 14.14 21.46 23.57
CA THR A 10 15.09 20.89 22.61
C THR A 10 14.41 19.90 21.66
N GLN A 11 13.52 19.05 22.19
CA GLN A 11 12.78 18.08 21.37
C GLN A 11 11.79 18.75 20.41
N LYS A 12 11.24 19.92 20.76
CA LYS A 12 10.39 20.71 19.87
C LYS A 12 11.14 21.27 18.65
N LYS A 13 12.46 21.30 18.68
CA LYS A 13 13.34 21.77 17.59
C LYS A 13 13.91 20.63 16.73
N ASP A 14 13.65 19.36 17.08
CA ASP A 14 14.13 18.22 16.31
C ASP A 14 13.57 18.30 14.88
N PRO A 15 14.43 18.35 13.86
CA PRO A 15 14.02 18.43 12.46
C PRO A 15 13.08 17.29 12.02
N LEU A 16 13.22 16.08 12.60
CA LEU A 16 12.37 14.93 12.30
C LEU A 16 10.91 15.17 12.72
N LEU A 17 10.70 15.96 13.78
CA LEU A 17 9.37 16.24 14.32
C LEU A 17 8.74 17.48 13.70
N GLN A 18 9.45 18.20 12.81
CA GLN A 18 8.91 19.35 12.12
C GLN A 18 8.08 18.93 10.91
N PRO A 19 6.99 19.67 10.62
CA PRO A 19 6.19 19.40 9.43
C PRO A 19 7.02 19.62 8.16
N ILE A 20 6.57 18.99 7.08
CA ILE A 20 7.13 19.16 5.75
C ILE A 20 6.00 19.29 4.73
N ASP A 21 6.16 20.21 3.81
CA ASP A 21 5.30 20.35 2.65
C ASP A 21 5.91 19.51 1.50
N TRP A 22 5.12 18.56 0.99
CA TRP A 22 5.52 17.68 -0.11
C TRP A 22 4.49 17.80 -1.24
N GLY A 23 4.78 18.67 -2.20
CA GLY A 23 3.82 19.05 -3.22
C GLY A 23 2.59 19.73 -2.60
N CYS A 24 1.42 19.17 -2.86
CA CYS A 24 0.15 19.64 -2.26
C CYS A 24 -0.13 19.06 -0.87
N LEU A 25 0.73 18.17 -0.34
CA LEU A 25 0.53 17.51 0.95
C LEU A 25 1.34 18.21 2.03
N ARG A 26 0.67 18.51 3.15
CA ARG A 26 1.36 18.89 4.39
C ARG A 26 1.40 17.70 5.34
N VAL A 27 2.61 17.20 5.59
CA VAL A 27 2.85 16.05 6.48
C VAL A 27 3.33 16.57 7.84
N LYS A 28 2.72 16.10 8.93
CA LYS A 28 2.94 16.66 10.29
C LYS A 28 4.35 16.50 10.84
N ASN A 29 5.14 15.56 10.33
CA ASN A 29 6.54 15.34 10.67
C ASN A 29 7.25 14.58 9.54
N ARG A 30 8.56 14.43 9.63
CA ARG A 30 9.40 13.81 8.59
C ARG A 30 9.65 12.32 8.81
N ILE A 31 8.79 11.66 9.58
CA ILE A 31 8.86 10.22 9.84
C ILE A 31 7.84 9.53 8.96
N PHE A 32 8.29 8.59 8.14
CA PHE A 32 7.39 7.82 7.30
C PHE A 32 7.73 6.33 7.32
N SER A 33 6.72 5.51 7.06
CA SER A 33 6.86 4.06 6.85
C SER A 33 6.65 3.76 5.37
N SER A 34 7.67 3.23 4.72
CA SER A 34 7.55 2.73 3.34
C SER A 34 6.60 1.53 3.29
N GLY A 35 6.13 1.20 2.08
CA GLY A 35 5.35 -0.01 1.86
C GLY A 35 6.17 -1.27 2.18
N HIS A 36 5.59 -2.17 2.95
CA HIS A 36 6.18 -3.48 3.24
C HIS A 36 5.11 -4.56 3.33
N ALA A 37 5.50 -5.78 3.04
CA ALA A 37 4.64 -6.94 3.09
C ALA A 37 4.34 -7.29 4.56
N LEU A 38 3.06 -7.34 4.92
CA LEU A 38 2.61 -7.67 6.27
C LEU A 38 2.21 -9.12 6.43
N SER A 39 1.87 -9.78 5.32
CA SER A 39 1.31 -11.15 5.33
C SER A 39 0.08 -11.30 6.24
N HIS A 40 -0.76 -10.28 6.31
CA HIS A 40 -1.96 -10.22 7.13
C HIS A 40 -3.25 -10.21 6.31
N ALA A 41 -3.18 -10.32 4.98
CA ALA A 41 -4.36 -10.44 4.15
C ALA A 41 -4.78 -11.91 4.03
N GLU A 42 -6.08 -12.15 3.87
CA GLU A 42 -6.63 -13.45 3.55
C GLU A 42 -7.32 -13.37 2.18
N ASN A 43 -6.90 -14.23 1.25
CA ASN A 43 -7.41 -14.22 -0.13
C ASN A 43 -7.37 -12.83 -0.78
N GLY A 44 -6.30 -12.08 -0.54
CA GLY A 44 -6.13 -10.72 -1.05
C GLY A 44 -6.99 -9.65 -0.36
N LYS A 45 -7.74 -9.99 0.68
CA LYS A 45 -8.59 -9.06 1.44
C LYS A 45 -7.93 -8.69 2.77
N PRO A 46 -8.11 -7.44 3.23
CA PRO A 46 -7.61 -7.03 4.54
C PRO A 46 -8.35 -7.75 5.66
N THR A 47 -7.60 -8.14 6.69
CA THR A 47 -8.14 -8.69 7.93
C THR A 47 -8.23 -7.61 9.02
N GLU A 48 -8.86 -7.94 10.15
CA GLU A 48 -8.84 -7.09 11.34
C GLU A 48 -7.39 -6.78 11.78
N THR A 49 -6.49 -7.76 11.70
CA THR A 49 -5.07 -7.56 12.02
C THR A 49 -4.42 -6.53 11.10
N THR A 50 -4.75 -6.53 9.81
CA THR A 50 -4.29 -5.50 8.86
C THR A 50 -4.74 -4.11 9.30
N PHE A 51 -6.01 -3.98 9.70
CA PHE A 51 -6.57 -2.71 10.17
C PHE A 51 -5.90 -2.23 11.46
N LEU A 52 -5.84 -3.09 12.48
CA LEU A 52 -5.27 -2.76 13.79
C LEU A 52 -3.80 -2.36 13.68
N TYR A 53 -3.02 -3.06 12.87
CA TYR A 53 -1.62 -2.73 12.64
C TYR A 53 -1.45 -1.31 12.06
N GLN A 54 -2.27 -0.94 11.07
CA GLN A 54 -2.23 0.39 10.48
C GLN A 54 -2.74 1.46 11.46
N ALA A 55 -3.76 1.15 12.25
CA ALA A 55 -4.28 2.05 13.28
C ALA A 55 -3.24 2.36 14.36
N GLU A 56 -2.49 1.36 14.83
CA GLU A 56 -1.41 1.57 15.80
C GLU A 56 -0.25 2.41 15.22
N LYS A 57 0.07 2.29 13.94
CA LYS A 57 1.03 3.20 13.29
C LYS A 57 0.57 4.66 13.33
N ALA A 58 -0.69 4.92 12.98
CA ALA A 58 -1.25 6.26 13.00
C ALA A 58 -1.21 6.86 14.41
N LYS A 59 -1.63 6.07 15.41
CA LYS A 59 -1.61 6.41 16.85
C LYS A 59 -0.20 6.63 17.37
N GLY A 60 0.80 5.88 16.86
CA GLY A 60 2.21 6.02 17.21
C GLY A 60 2.84 7.33 16.77
N GLY A 61 2.12 8.17 16.01
CA GLY A 61 2.56 9.53 15.67
C GLY A 61 3.28 9.67 14.34
N ILE A 62 3.24 8.66 13.48
CA ILE A 62 3.83 8.72 12.14
C ILE A 62 3.25 9.87 11.31
N GLY A 63 4.07 10.51 10.49
CA GLY A 63 3.62 11.57 9.56
C GLY A 63 2.96 11.01 8.31
N LEU A 64 3.59 10.01 7.71
CA LEU A 64 3.13 9.37 6.47
C LEU A 64 3.34 7.86 6.54
N SER A 65 2.38 7.08 6.08
CA SER A 65 2.52 5.63 5.94
C SER A 65 2.06 5.16 4.57
N PHE A 66 2.80 4.21 4.00
CA PHE A 66 2.36 3.45 2.82
C PHE A 66 1.72 2.14 3.27
N ILE A 67 0.51 1.87 2.82
CA ILE A 67 -0.16 0.59 2.98
C ILE A 67 0.19 -0.31 1.80
N GLY A 68 0.39 -1.59 2.09
CA GLY A 68 0.68 -2.61 1.09
C GLY A 68 2.12 -2.52 0.55
N GLY A 69 2.90 -3.51 0.82
CA GLY A 69 4.26 -3.64 0.28
C GLY A 69 4.32 -4.31 -1.08
N SER A 70 3.20 -4.70 -1.64
CA SER A 70 3.04 -5.32 -2.96
C SER A 70 1.55 -5.50 -3.25
N GLY A 71 0.75 -4.45 -3.01
CA GLY A 71 -0.69 -4.47 -3.33
C GLY A 71 -0.86 -4.73 -4.84
N THR A 72 -1.44 -5.87 -5.20
CA THR A 72 -1.52 -6.33 -6.58
C THR A 72 -2.72 -5.73 -7.30
N VAL A 73 -2.55 -5.37 -8.57
CA VAL A 73 -3.58 -4.70 -9.36
C VAL A 73 -4.31 -5.63 -10.33
N ALA A 74 -3.83 -6.85 -10.51
CA ALA A 74 -4.40 -7.78 -11.49
C ALA A 74 -4.36 -9.22 -10.97
N VAL A 75 -5.30 -10.05 -11.45
CA VAL A 75 -5.46 -11.45 -11.02
C VAL A 75 -4.33 -12.38 -11.45
N ASP A 76 -3.60 -12.02 -12.51
CA ASP A 76 -2.43 -12.75 -13.00
C ASP A 76 -1.12 -12.37 -12.28
N THR A 77 -1.23 -11.56 -11.24
CA THR A 77 -0.19 -11.29 -10.29
C THR A 77 -0.72 -11.71 -8.92
N SER A 78 -0.59 -13.00 -8.62
CA SER A 78 -1.01 -13.57 -7.33
C SER A 78 -0.48 -12.75 -6.17
N PRO A 79 -1.28 -12.54 -5.12
CA PRO A 79 -0.80 -11.91 -3.90
C PRO A 79 0.27 -12.79 -3.26
N VAL A 80 1.53 -12.44 -3.49
CA VAL A 80 2.67 -13.09 -2.85
C VAL A 80 2.72 -12.64 -1.40
N PHE A 81 2.95 -13.57 -0.48
CA PHE A 81 3.00 -13.29 0.96
C PHE A 81 1.71 -12.66 1.52
N ASP A 82 0.56 -13.19 1.15
CA ASP A 82 -0.75 -12.73 1.65
C ASP A 82 -0.91 -11.20 1.56
N GLN A 83 -0.60 -10.66 0.38
CA GLN A 83 -0.75 -9.24 0.10
C GLN A 83 -2.19 -8.89 -0.32
N LEU A 84 -2.48 -7.59 -0.26
CA LEU A 84 -3.78 -7.06 -0.68
C LEU A 84 -3.94 -7.11 -2.20
N ILE A 85 -5.16 -7.39 -2.65
CA ILE A 85 -5.60 -7.11 -4.01
C ILE A 85 -6.26 -5.74 -4.02
N ILE A 86 -5.76 -4.84 -4.87
CA ILE A 86 -6.25 -3.46 -4.96
C ILE A 86 -7.27 -3.36 -6.08
N ASP A 87 -8.50 -3.71 -5.76
CA ASP A 87 -9.68 -3.59 -6.61
C ASP A 87 -10.79 -2.78 -5.91
N LYS A 88 -11.97 -2.67 -6.50
CA LYS A 88 -13.10 -1.95 -5.90
C LYS A 88 -13.52 -2.49 -4.53
N THR A 89 -13.23 -3.74 -4.23
CA THR A 89 -13.63 -4.36 -2.95
C THR A 89 -12.78 -3.89 -1.77
N ILE A 90 -11.64 -3.23 -2.01
CA ILE A 90 -10.78 -2.66 -0.97
C ILE A 90 -11.29 -1.30 -0.45
N ILE A 91 -12.18 -0.62 -1.20
CA ILE A 91 -12.65 0.74 -0.90
C ILE A 91 -13.18 0.89 0.54
N PRO A 92 -14.02 -0.01 1.07
CA PRO A 92 -14.50 0.13 2.45
C PRO A 92 -13.36 0.13 3.48
N PHE A 93 -12.37 -0.74 3.30
CA PHE A 93 -11.19 -0.77 4.18
C PHE A 93 -10.37 0.53 4.09
N PHE A 94 -10.14 1.04 2.89
CA PHE A 94 -9.41 2.28 2.72
C PHE A 94 -10.15 3.48 3.33
N ASN A 95 -11.48 3.52 3.24
CA ASN A 95 -12.28 4.55 3.89
C ASN A 95 -12.11 4.53 5.41
N GLU A 96 -12.21 3.36 6.03
CA GLU A 96 -12.09 3.25 7.48
C GLU A 96 -10.67 3.59 7.96
N ILE A 97 -9.65 3.08 7.29
CA ILE A 97 -8.27 3.35 7.69
C ILE A 97 -7.88 4.82 7.45
N SER A 98 -8.39 5.46 6.40
CA SER A 98 -8.19 6.88 6.16
C SER A 98 -8.78 7.74 7.27
N LYS A 99 -9.97 7.39 7.79
CA LYS A 99 -10.55 8.08 8.96
C LYS A 99 -9.62 8.00 10.17
N VAL A 100 -9.07 6.81 10.45
CA VAL A 100 -8.14 6.62 11.57
C VAL A 100 -6.88 7.48 11.39
N TYR A 101 -6.29 7.50 10.19
CA TYR A 101 -5.12 8.34 9.95
C TYR A 101 -5.43 9.83 10.10
N ARG A 102 -6.57 10.31 9.60
CA ARG A 102 -7.02 11.70 9.78
C ARG A 102 -7.20 12.08 11.25
N GLN A 103 -7.79 11.19 12.08
CA GLN A 103 -7.93 11.43 13.52
C GLN A 103 -6.60 11.67 14.23
N HIS A 104 -5.52 11.14 13.68
CA HIS A 104 -4.16 11.31 14.21
C HIS A 104 -3.32 12.33 13.43
N ASN A 105 -3.92 13.13 12.54
CA ASN A 105 -3.23 14.07 11.66
C ASN A 105 -2.06 13.40 10.90
N ALA A 106 -2.25 12.17 10.45
CA ALA A 106 -1.28 11.42 9.68
C ALA A 106 -1.79 11.24 8.25
N THR A 107 -0.86 11.17 7.31
CA THR A 107 -1.14 10.90 5.90
C THR A 107 -0.98 9.41 5.62
N VAL A 108 -1.84 8.87 4.76
CA VAL A 108 -1.74 7.49 4.29
C VAL A 108 -1.77 7.43 2.78
N MET A 109 -0.96 6.55 2.22
CA MET A 109 -0.88 6.23 0.80
C MET A 109 -0.94 4.72 0.61
N THR A 110 -1.23 4.25 -0.59
CA THR A 110 -1.11 2.82 -0.91
C THR A 110 -0.10 2.60 -2.03
N GLN A 111 0.60 1.48 -1.97
CA GLN A 111 1.44 1.01 -3.07
C GLN A 111 0.61 0.08 -3.95
N ILE A 112 0.62 0.34 -5.26
CA ILE A 112 0.03 -0.52 -6.28
C ILE A 112 1.13 -1.12 -7.14
N THR A 113 1.01 -2.40 -7.47
CA THR A 113 2.08 -3.13 -8.16
C THR A 113 1.53 -4.26 -9.04
N HIS A 114 2.31 -4.60 -10.05
CA HIS A 114 2.20 -5.85 -10.78
C HIS A 114 3.53 -6.58 -10.67
N LEU A 115 3.54 -7.77 -10.09
CA LEU A 115 4.78 -8.47 -9.73
C LEU A 115 5.47 -9.13 -10.95
N GLY A 116 4.76 -9.28 -12.07
CA GLY A 116 5.29 -9.90 -13.26
C GLY A 116 5.87 -11.29 -12.94
N ARG A 117 7.08 -11.58 -13.40
CA ARG A 117 7.75 -12.88 -13.16
C ARG A 117 8.03 -13.22 -11.70
N ARG A 118 7.91 -12.24 -10.77
CA ARG A 118 8.06 -12.47 -9.32
C ARG A 118 6.79 -12.99 -8.66
N THR A 119 5.73 -13.15 -9.41
CA THR A 119 4.50 -13.81 -8.96
C THR A 119 4.79 -15.28 -8.66
N ASN A 120 4.22 -15.81 -7.56
CA ASN A 120 4.35 -17.21 -7.23
C ASN A 120 3.18 -17.99 -7.83
N SER A 121 3.46 -18.96 -8.69
CA SER A 121 2.47 -19.83 -9.33
C SER A 121 1.83 -20.86 -8.37
N ASN A 122 2.32 -20.96 -7.13
CA ASN A 122 1.86 -21.97 -6.17
C ASN A 122 0.64 -21.54 -5.35
N VAL A 123 0.08 -20.36 -5.57
CA VAL A 123 -1.05 -19.85 -4.78
C VAL A 123 -2.37 -20.09 -5.53
N GLY A 124 -2.72 -21.36 -5.71
CA GLY A 124 -4.10 -21.82 -5.90
C GLY A 124 -4.83 -21.45 -7.21
N GLU A 125 -4.40 -20.46 -7.93
CA GLU A 125 -4.98 -20.07 -9.21
C GLU A 125 -3.99 -20.35 -10.34
N TRP A 126 -4.37 -21.19 -11.27
CA TRP A 126 -3.58 -21.58 -12.45
C TRP A 126 -3.51 -20.47 -13.51
N THR A 127 -3.44 -19.20 -13.07
CA THR A 127 -3.27 -18.09 -13.99
C THR A 127 -1.84 -18.05 -14.51
N PRO A 128 -1.64 -17.93 -15.83
CA PRO A 128 -0.30 -17.85 -16.40
C PRO A 128 0.40 -16.57 -15.93
N ILE A 129 1.58 -16.72 -15.36
CA ILE A 129 2.45 -15.61 -15.04
C ILE A 129 2.85 -14.91 -16.34
N VAL A 130 2.74 -13.59 -16.40
CA VAL A 130 3.14 -12.78 -17.55
C VAL A 130 4.25 -11.79 -17.17
N ALA A 131 5.17 -11.56 -18.09
CA ALA A 131 6.27 -10.61 -17.94
C ALA A 131 6.72 -10.09 -19.32
N PRO A 132 7.50 -9.00 -19.39
CA PRO A 132 8.01 -8.49 -20.67
C PRO A 132 8.85 -9.50 -21.44
N SER A 133 9.43 -10.50 -20.77
CA SER A 133 10.20 -11.57 -21.40
C SER A 133 10.01 -12.90 -20.68
N ALA A 134 10.11 -14.01 -21.39
CA ALA A 134 9.97 -15.36 -20.84
C ALA A 134 11.25 -15.83 -20.10
N ILE A 135 11.77 -14.99 -19.22
CA ILE A 135 12.96 -15.30 -18.42
C ILE A 135 12.53 -15.73 -17.03
N ARG A 136 12.93 -16.94 -16.64
CA ARG A 136 12.65 -17.49 -15.31
C ARG A 136 13.16 -16.58 -14.20
N GLU A 137 12.34 -16.40 -13.17
CA GLU A 137 12.73 -15.70 -11.96
C GLU A 137 13.51 -16.66 -11.03
N PRO A 138 14.76 -16.32 -10.62
CA PRO A 138 15.61 -17.26 -9.90
C PRO A 138 15.12 -17.61 -8.49
N LEU A 139 14.53 -16.64 -7.77
CA LEU A 139 14.14 -16.78 -6.37
C LEU A 139 12.80 -17.53 -6.22
N HIS A 140 11.76 -17.06 -6.89
CA HIS A 140 10.40 -17.63 -6.82
C HIS A 140 10.18 -18.74 -7.84
N ARG A 141 11.15 -18.96 -8.75
CA ARG A 141 11.16 -20.00 -9.76
C ARG A 141 10.01 -19.98 -10.77
N GLY A 142 9.28 -18.85 -10.86
CA GLY A 142 8.20 -18.66 -11.82
C GLY A 142 8.72 -18.66 -13.27
N PHE A 143 7.95 -19.28 -14.18
CA PHE A 143 8.19 -19.23 -15.63
C PHE A 143 7.13 -18.36 -16.27
N PRO A 144 7.42 -17.10 -16.60
CA PRO A 144 6.46 -16.24 -17.23
C PRO A 144 6.34 -16.53 -18.73
N ARG A 145 5.15 -16.27 -19.27
CA ARG A 145 4.92 -16.06 -20.67
C ARG A 145 5.29 -14.61 -21.03
N THR A 146 5.81 -14.38 -22.23
CA THR A 146 5.99 -13.02 -22.74
C THR A 146 4.62 -12.36 -22.93
N MET A 147 4.48 -11.11 -22.46
CA MET A 147 3.29 -10.29 -22.65
C MET A 147 3.07 -9.98 -24.12
N ASP A 148 1.84 -10.03 -24.57
CA ASP A 148 1.37 -9.46 -25.82
C ASP A 148 0.72 -8.08 -25.60
N MET A 149 0.21 -7.46 -26.66
CA MET A 149 -0.41 -6.13 -26.57
C MET A 149 -1.73 -6.14 -25.79
N GLU A 150 -2.45 -7.25 -25.77
CA GLU A 150 -3.66 -7.42 -24.98
C GLU A 150 -3.35 -7.45 -23.49
N ASP A 151 -2.32 -8.21 -23.08
CA ASP A 151 -1.84 -8.21 -21.71
C ASP A 151 -1.42 -6.82 -21.23
N ILE A 152 -0.66 -6.10 -22.06
CA ILE A 152 -0.20 -4.75 -21.72
C ILE A 152 -1.40 -3.82 -21.52
N THR A 153 -2.36 -3.84 -22.43
CA THR A 153 -3.56 -3.01 -22.34
C THR A 153 -4.37 -3.34 -21.09
N ARG A 154 -4.55 -4.61 -20.80
CA ARG A 154 -5.25 -5.09 -19.60
C ARG A 154 -4.54 -4.66 -18.31
N ILE A 155 -3.22 -4.79 -18.24
CA ILE A 155 -2.44 -4.41 -17.05
C ILE A 155 -2.47 -2.89 -16.84
N VAL A 156 -2.35 -2.10 -17.90
CA VAL A 156 -2.48 -0.63 -17.82
C VAL A 156 -3.87 -0.26 -17.29
N GLY A 157 -4.92 -0.91 -17.79
CA GLY A 157 -6.29 -0.72 -17.27
C GLY A 157 -6.41 -1.09 -15.79
N ALA A 158 -5.78 -2.20 -15.36
CA ALA A 158 -5.79 -2.64 -13.97
C ALA A 158 -5.08 -1.63 -13.03
N PHE A 159 -3.97 -1.03 -13.44
CA PHE A 159 -3.33 0.07 -12.70
C PHE A 159 -4.24 1.29 -12.58
N ALA A 160 -4.93 1.66 -13.66
CA ALA A 160 -5.88 2.78 -13.65
C ALA A 160 -7.05 2.51 -12.70
N GLU A 161 -7.62 1.30 -12.72
CA GLU A 161 -8.71 0.91 -11.82
C GLU A 161 -8.27 0.86 -10.34
N ALA A 162 -7.09 0.34 -10.06
CA ALA A 162 -6.53 0.32 -8.71
C ALA A 162 -6.27 1.74 -8.19
N ALA A 163 -5.71 2.63 -9.01
CA ALA A 163 -5.52 4.02 -8.67
C ALA A 163 -6.85 4.74 -8.40
N PHE A 164 -7.87 4.50 -9.24
CA PHE A 164 -9.21 5.02 -9.03
C PHE A 164 -9.81 4.54 -7.70
N SER A 165 -9.72 3.24 -7.40
CA SER A 165 -10.20 2.67 -6.14
C SER A 165 -9.50 3.28 -4.93
N ALA A 166 -8.20 3.55 -5.02
CA ALA A 166 -7.45 4.21 -3.98
C ALA A 166 -7.88 5.69 -3.78
N ILE A 167 -8.15 6.43 -4.84
CA ILE A 167 -8.56 7.84 -4.77
C ILE A 167 -10.01 7.98 -4.28
N PHE A 168 -10.93 7.13 -4.76
CA PHE A 168 -12.35 7.18 -4.38
C PHE A 168 -12.60 6.80 -2.91
N SER A 169 -11.63 6.20 -2.26
CA SER A 169 -11.66 5.88 -0.85
C SER A 169 -11.37 7.06 0.09
N GLU A 170 -11.56 8.31 -0.33
CA GLU A 170 -11.18 9.49 0.48
C GLU A 170 -9.74 9.41 1.02
N PHE A 171 -8.85 8.74 0.29
CA PHE A 171 -7.43 8.66 0.59
C PHE A 171 -6.72 10.01 0.40
N GLN A 172 -7.48 11.04 0.02
CA GLN A 172 -6.98 12.39 -0.10
C GLN A 172 -6.68 12.96 1.28
N GLY A 173 -5.42 13.16 1.56
CA GLY A 173 -4.99 14.06 2.60
C GLY A 173 -5.63 15.44 2.35
N ASN A 174 -6.07 16.09 3.42
CA ASN A 174 -6.71 17.39 3.39
C ASN A 174 -6.05 18.34 2.37
N ALA A 175 -6.66 18.50 1.20
CA ALA A 175 -6.51 19.66 0.38
C ALA A 175 -7.53 20.68 0.88
N SER A 176 -7.16 21.44 1.88
CA SER A 176 -7.85 22.65 2.32
C SER A 176 -6.85 23.78 2.40
#